data_ad9011a44ec8f4ad8a22f0b5f8a7cad2
#
_entry.id   ad9011a44ec8f4ad8a22f0b5f8a7cad2
#
_cell.length_a   1.000
_cell.length_b   1.000
_cell.length_c   1.000
_cell.angle_alpha   90.00
_cell.angle_beta   90.00
_cell.angle_gamma   90.00
#
_symmetry.space_group_name_H-M   'P 1'
#
loop_
_entity.id
_entity.type
_entity.pdbx_description
1 polymer ?
#
loop_
_entity_poly.entity_id
_entity_poly.type
_entity_poly.pdbx_seq_one_letter_code
_entity_poly.pdbx_strand_id
1 'polypeptide(L)'
;MHYASAFAPSPKNARHNLIELRATLEDFRSTTTIPSTRPAPLHTFAGKVENGIVGKFGAEKAQRVIDSWRLLDTEYEHREFFGQDGTDPQTSNCYQFAHSYVPGLTVKPFWDIDEIAWTKKLAKSYKHIRKEFLDVTKDMSKLQQDGNNVWAGALTEEAGGYGEGWSTLVLKDRGIWDEVNCNLFPKTAQAVYNCGIPATEVFFAAMKPSTDIKLHSDFTNFVLTSHLAIDIPENGNNKCRLTIGDETRQWINGEVMVFDTSLMHDAINEADSMRYILMFRIWHPDLTEVENNALQYIYDCLSVPELLDDNEQVRTAAESQIETLRNFPK
;
A
#
# COMPACT_ATOMS: atom_id res chain seq x y z
N MET A 1 -13.75 10.89 -6.75
CA MET A 1 -14.31 9.73 -6.03
C MET A 1 -13.13 9.00 -5.43
N HIS A 2 -13.02 9.03 -4.10
CA HIS A 2 -11.83 8.55 -3.40
C HIS A 2 -12.15 7.16 -2.88
N TYR A 3 -11.57 6.14 -3.49
CA TYR A 3 -11.54 4.80 -2.92
C TYR A 3 -10.15 4.60 -2.32
N ALA A 4 -10.03 4.87 -1.02
CA ALA A 4 -8.93 4.38 -0.22
C ALA A 4 -9.05 2.86 -0.16
N SER A 5 -7.93 2.16 -0.37
CA SER A 5 -7.74 0.71 -0.39
C SER A 5 -8.74 -0.06 -1.27
N ALA A 6 -8.29 -0.46 -2.46
CA ALA A 6 -9.07 -1.17 -3.45
C ALA A 6 -9.56 -2.58 -3.02
N PHE A 7 -9.22 -3.01 -1.82
CA PHE A 7 -9.63 -4.28 -1.22
C PHE A 7 -10.10 -4.12 0.22
N ALA A 8 -10.61 -2.93 0.59
CA ALA A 8 -11.30 -2.79 1.87
C ALA A 8 -12.57 -3.65 1.88
N PRO A 9 -12.85 -4.39 2.96
CA PRO A 9 -14.06 -5.18 3.08
C PRO A 9 -15.30 -4.28 2.96
N SER A 10 -16.39 -4.88 2.50
CA SER A 10 -17.71 -4.22 2.43
C SER A 10 -18.05 -3.53 3.77
N PRO A 11 -18.68 -2.34 3.78
CA PRO A 11 -18.97 -1.55 5.00
C PRO A 11 -19.75 -2.28 6.09
N LYS A 12 -20.22 -3.49 5.84
CA LYS A 12 -20.92 -4.31 6.85
C LYS A 12 -20.00 -4.96 7.87
N ASN A 13 -18.68 -5.15 7.58
CA ASN A 13 -17.74 -5.86 8.46
C ASN A 13 -16.72 -4.94 9.15
N ALA A 14 -16.68 -3.64 8.83
CA ALA A 14 -15.72 -2.68 9.38
C ALA A 14 -15.99 -2.25 10.85
N ARG A 15 -16.90 -2.91 11.57
CA ARG A 15 -17.31 -2.52 12.93
C ARG A 15 -16.47 -3.14 14.06
N HIS A 16 -15.32 -3.72 13.80
CA HIS A 16 -14.44 -4.13 14.89
C HIS A 16 -13.43 -3.04 15.20
N ASN A 17 -13.73 -2.26 16.25
CA ASN A 17 -12.85 -1.25 16.82
C ASN A 17 -11.47 -1.82 17.16
N LEU A 18 -10.40 -1.10 16.79
CA LEU A 18 -9.00 -1.38 17.16
C LEU A 18 -8.80 -1.59 18.69
N ILE A 19 -9.68 -1.06 19.52
CA ILE A 19 -9.70 -1.29 20.97
C ILE A 19 -10.14 -2.73 21.31
N GLU A 20 -11.02 -3.34 20.50
CA GLU A 20 -11.42 -4.75 20.65
C GLU A 20 -10.33 -5.71 20.18
N LEU A 21 -9.47 -5.33 19.23
CA LEU A 21 -8.31 -6.14 18.84
C LEU A 21 -7.36 -6.45 20.02
N ARG A 22 -7.17 -5.51 20.94
CA ARG A 22 -6.40 -5.79 22.18
C ARG A 22 -7.17 -6.59 23.24
N ALA A 23 -8.49 -6.48 23.26
CA ALA A 23 -9.33 -7.18 24.27
C ALA A 23 -9.54 -8.66 23.93
N THR A 24 -9.29 -9.09 22.69
CA THR A 24 -9.56 -10.45 22.20
C THR A 24 -8.31 -11.20 21.76
N LEU A 25 -7.10 -10.86 22.25
CA LEU A 25 -5.90 -11.68 22.06
C LEU A 25 -6.09 -13.14 22.55
N GLU A 26 -7.02 -13.38 23.45
CA GLU A 26 -7.42 -14.74 23.87
C GLU A 26 -8.18 -15.52 22.78
N ASP A 27 -8.77 -14.85 21.78
CA ASP A 27 -9.48 -15.45 20.63
C ASP A 27 -8.65 -15.49 19.33
N PHE A 28 -7.37 -15.09 19.35
CA PHE A 28 -6.46 -15.19 18.20
C PHE A 28 -6.12 -16.65 17.89
N ARG A 29 -7.11 -17.42 17.48
CA ARG A 29 -6.85 -18.70 16.81
C ARG A 29 -6.39 -18.39 15.40
N SER A 30 -5.17 -18.84 15.06
CA SER A 30 -4.68 -18.83 13.70
C SER A 30 -5.73 -19.45 12.75
N THR A 31 -6.26 -18.65 11.82
CA THR A 31 -7.18 -19.14 10.78
C THR A 31 -6.39 -19.31 9.49
N THR A 32 -5.61 -20.39 9.41
CA THR A 32 -4.82 -20.76 8.23
C THR A 32 -5.59 -21.64 7.24
N THR A 33 -6.76 -22.15 7.63
CA THR A 33 -7.56 -22.95 6.70
C THR A 33 -8.34 -22.07 5.76
N ILE A 34 -7.85 -21.94 4.53
CA ILE A 34 -8.51 -21.20 3.46
C ILE A 34 -9.81 -21.94 3.08
N PRO A 35 -10.96 -21.27 3.11
CA PRO A 35 -12.22 -21.88 2.73
C PRO A 35 -12.26 -22.20 1.24
N SER A 36 -13.00 -23.23 0.86
CA SER A 36 -13.28 -23.52 -0.53
C SER A 36 -14.16 -22.41 -1.11
N THR A 37 -13.67 -21.74 -2.15
CA THR A 37 -14.39 -20.67 -2.83
C THR A 37 -15.04 -21.18 -4.11
N ARG A 38 -16.03 -20.45 -4.61
CA ARG A 38 -16.71 -20.72 -5.89
C ARG A 38 -16.62 -19.51 -6.80
N PRO A 39 -16.60 -19.71 -8.15
CA PRO A 39 -16.69 -18.60 -9.08
C PRO A 39 -17.93 -17.74 -8.81
N ALA A 40 -17.78 -16.44 -8.86
CA ALA A 40 -18.91 -15.52 -8.77
C ALA A 40 -19.78 -15.61 -10.05
N PRO A 41 -21.10 -15.32 -9.97
CA PRO A 41 -21.96 -15.33 -11.15
C PRO A 41 -21.46 -14.32 -12.21
N LEU A 42 -21.38 -14.74 -13.47
CA LEU A 42 -20.81 -13.97 -14.59
C LEU A 42 -21.45 -12.59 -14.82
N HIS A 43 -22.70 -12.39 -14.39
CA HIS A 43 -23.39 -11.10 -14.52
C HIS A 43 -23.04 -10.10 -13.40
N THR A 44 -22.33 -10.55 -12.36
CA THR A 44 -21.87 -9.69 -11.28
C THR A 44 -20.56 -9.02 -11.63
N PHE A 45 -20.24 -7.92 -10.96
CA PHE A 45 -18.93 -7.28 -11.09
C PHE A 45 -17.80 -8.26 -10.78
N ALA A 46 -17.89 -8.99 -9.66
CA ALA A 46 -16.88 -9.97 -9.27
C ALA A 46 -16.68 -11.08 -10.32
N GLY A 47 -17.77 -11.61 -10.89
CA GLY A 47 -17.71 -12.63 -11.94
C GLY A 47 -17.14 -12.09 -13.25
N LYS A 48 -17.45 -10.84 -13.64
CA LYS A 48 -16.88 -10.20 -14.83
C LYS A 48 -15.37 -9.96 -14.66
N VAL A 49 -14.90 -9.52 -13.49
CA VAL A 49 -13.47 -9.35 -13.16
C VAL A 49 -12.76 -10.70 -13.26
N GLU A 50 -13.27 -11.74 -12.60
CA GLU A 50 -12.68 -13.08 -12.63
C GLU A 50 -12.59 -13.61 -14.08
N ASN A 51 -13.68 -13.50 -14.86
CA ASN A 51 -13.68 -13.91 -16.25
C ASN A 51 -12.65 -13.13 -17.09
N GLY A 52 -12.47 -11.84 -16.84
CA GLY A 52 -11.44 -11.01 -17.46
C GLY A 52 -10.03 -11.48 -17.11
N ILE A 53 -9.76 -11.83 -15.84
CA ILE A 53 -8.47 -12.40 -15.41
C ILE A 53 -8.21 -13.72 -16.15
N VAL A 54 -9.18 -14.63 -16.17
CA VAL A 54 -9.05 -15.92 -16.87
C VAL A 54 -8.79 -15.73 -18.36
N GLY A 55 -9.51 -14.82 -19.01
CA GLY A 55 -9.38 -14.55 -20.43
C GLY A 55 -8.05 -13.91 -20.83
N LYS A 56 -7.53 -12.99 -20.01
CA LYS A 56 -6.30 -12.25 -20.31
C LYS A 56 -5.03 -13.01 -19.89
N PHE A 57 -5.05 -13.71 -18.77
CA PHE A 57 -3.85 -14.25 -18.13
C PHE A 57 -3.82 -15.78 -18.05
N GLY A 58 -4.97 -16.44 -18.25
CA GLY A 58 -5.13 -17.88 -18.09
C GLY A 58 -5.35 -18.29 -16.63
N ALA A 59 -6.32 -19.19 -16.42
CA ALA A 59 -6.72 -19.61 -15.07
C ALA A 59 -5.56 -20.18 -14.24
N GLU A 60 -4.79 -21.11 -14.81
CA GLU A 60 -3.69 -21.79 -14.11
C GLU A 60 -2.61 -20.82 -13.62
N LYS A 61 -2.20 -19.86 -14.46
CA LYS A 61 -1.12 -18.90 -14.13
C LYS A 61 -1.56 -17.82 -13.15
N ALA A 62 -2.85 -17.49 -13.10
CA ALA A 62 -3.41 -16.49 -12.21
C ALA A 62 -4.19 -17.11 -11.04
N GLN A 63 -4.06 -18.42 -10.79
CA GLN A 63 -4.93 -19.14 -9.85
C GLN A 63 -4.89 -18.52 -8.42
N ARG A 64 -3.70 -18.18 -7.89
CA ARG A 64 -3.61 -17.57 -6.56
C ARG A 64 -4.34 -16.23 -6.48
N VAL A 65 -4.30 -15.43 -7.55
CA VAL A 65 -5.01 -14.14 -7.62
C VAL A 65 -6.52 -14.36 -7.74
N ILE A 66 -6.96 -15.35 -8.53
CA ILE A 66 -8.37 -15.72 -8.64
C ILE A 66 -8.91 -16.18 -7.28
N ASP A 67 -8.15 -17.01 -6.57
CA ASP A 67 -8.55 -17.49 -5.24
C ASP A 67 -8.59 -16.35 -4.22
N SER A 68 -7.61 -15.45 -4.22
CA SER A 68 -7.61 -14.24 -3.41
C SER A 68 -8.82 -13.34 -3.71
N TRP A 69 -9.16 -13.16 -5.00
CA TRP A 69 -10.32 -12.38 -5.41
C TRP A 69 -11.63 -12.97 -4.88
N ARG A 70 -11.78 -14.31 -4.97
CA ARG A 70 -12.96 -15.03 -4.46
C ARG A 70 -13.09 -14.99 -2.95
N LEU A 71 -11.96 -14.91 -2.22
CA LEU A 71 -11.98 -14.82 -0.76
C LEU A 71 -12.67 -13.54 -0.26
N LEU A 72 -12.65 -12.46 -1.05
CA LEU A 72 -13.29 -11.18 -0.69
C LEU A 72 -14.82 -11.30 -0.55
N ASP A 73 -15.45 -12.26 -1.22
CA ASP A 73 -16.89 -12.53 -1.09
C ASP A 73 -17.21 -13.39 0.14
N THR A 74 -16.20 -13.79 0.89
CA THR A 74 -16.34 -14.60 2.11
C THR A 74 -16.09 -13.74 3.35
N GLU A 75 -16.38 -14.28 4.53
CA GLU A 75 -15.99 -13.66 5.80
C GLU A 75 -14.59 -14.11 6.25
N TYR A 76 -13.79 -14.62 5.32
CA TYR A 76 -12.45 -15.11 5.64
C TYR A 76 -11.49 -13.95 5.87
N GLU A 77 -10.80 -14.03 7.00
CA GLU A 77 -9.69 -13.18 7.37
C GLU A 77 -8.49 -14.08 7.66
N HIS A 78 -7.42 -13.91 6.88
CA HIS A 78 -6.19 -14.63 7.17
C HIS A 78 -5.55 -14.07 8.42
N ARG A 79 -5.22 -14.95 9.36
CA ARG A 79 -4.52 -14.62 10.61
C ARG A 79 -3.48 -15.69 10.88
N GLU A 80 -2.23 -15.30 10.91
CA GLU A 80 -1.13 -16.21 11.17
C GLU A 80 -0.05 -15.56 12.02
N PHE A 81 0.52 -16.33 12.95
CA PHE A 81 1.60 -15.90 13.80
C PHE A 81 2.96 -16.25 13.19
N PHE A 82 3.83 -15.23 13.06
CA PHE A 82 5.17 -15.33 12.47
C PHE A 82 6.28 -14.98 13.48
N GLY A 83 6.03 -15.09 14.78
CA GLY A 83 7.05 -14.90 15.82
C GLY A 83 8.17 -15.94 15.72
N GLN A 84 9.37 -15.54 16.14
CA GLN A 84 10.51 -16.45 16.20
C GLN A 84 10.29 -17.55 17.28
N ASP A 85 11.06 -18.66 17.16
CA ASP A 85 11.01 -19.72 18.17
C ASP A 85 11.28 -19.17 19.57
N GLY A 86 10.37 -19.48 20.49
CA GLY A 86 10.41 -19.01 21.88
C GLY A 86 9.72 -17.66 22.13
N THR A 87 9.19 -17.00 21.09
CA THR A 87 8.37 -15.80 21.27
C THR A 87 6.98 -16.19 21.78
N ASP A 88 6.54 -15.52 22.86
CA ASP A 88 5.19 -15.74 23.40
C ASP A 88 4.15 -15.05 22.51
N PRO A 89 3.24 -15.81 21.86
CA PRO A 89 2.19 -15.24 21.03
C PRO A 89 1.27 -14.26 21.76
N GLN A 90 1.15 -14.33 23.08
CA GLN A 90 0.27 -13.44 23.85
C GLN A 90 0.84 -12.04 24.02
N THR A 91 2.15 -11.87 23.88
CA THR A 91 2.84 -10.59 24.08
C THR A 91 3.44 -10.03 22.80
N SER A 92 3.56 -10.84 21.76
CA SER A 92 4.13 -10.48 20.45
C SER A 92 3.11 -9.80 19.54
N ASN A 93 3.58 -8.93 18.65
CA ASN A 93 2.81 -8.32 17.56
C ASN A 93 3.13 -8.95 16.19
N CYS A 94 3.86 -10.07 16.14
CA CYS A 94 4.25 -10.75 14.88
C CYS A 94 3.08 -11.53 14.25
N TYR A 95 1.93 -10.90 14.14
CA TYR A 95 0.75 -11.44 13.46
C TYR A 95 0.59 -10.82 12.09
N GLN A 96 0.44 -11.65 11.06
CA GLN A 96 -0.08 -11.24 9.77
C GLN A 96 -1.61 -11.22 9.82
N PHE A 97 -2.18 -10.16 9.25
CA PHE A 97 -3.60 -9.97 9.15
C PHE A 97 -3.94 -9.54 7.73
N ALA A 98 -4.71 -10.34 6.98
CA ALA A 98 -5.03 -10.02 5.61
C ALA A 98 -6.45 -10.47 5.22
N HIS A 99 -7.29 -9.51 4.81
CA HIS A 99 -8.56 -9.79 4.14
C HIS A 99 -8.34 -10.10 2.66
N SER A 100 -7.37 -9.41 2.04
CA SER A 100 -6.92 -9.69 0.67
C SER A 100 -5.64 -10.50 0.75
N TYR A 101 -5.77 -11.81 0.60
CA TYR A 101 -4.70 -12.76 0.88
C TYR A 101 -4.32 -13.60 -0.33
N VAL A 102 -3.05 -13.55 -0.71
CA VAL A 102 -2.43 -14.43 -1.70
C VAL A 102 -1.56 -15.46 -0.97
N PRO A 103 -1.84 -16.77 -1.05
CA PRO A 103 -1.11 -17.77 -0.30
C PRO A 103 0.34 -17.96 -0.79
N GLY A 104 1.24 -18.34 0.15
CA GLY A 104 2.61 -18.75 -0.16
C GLY A 104 3.57 -17.60 -0.46
N LEU A 105 3.27 -16.38 -0.07
CA LEU A 105 4.20 -15.27 -0.09
C LEU A 105 5.08 -15.28 1.16
N THR A 106 6.35 -14.88 1.02
CA THR A 106 7.30 -14.80 2.12
C THR A 106 6.93 -13.67 3.07
N VAL A 107 6.89 -13.94 4.37
CA VAL A 107 6.60 -12.94 5.41
C VAL A 107 7.89 -12.57 6.14
N LYS A 108 8.25 -11.28 6.12
CA LYS A 108 9.40 -10.71 6.83
C LYS A 108 9.03 -9.32 7.36
N PRO A 109 9.27 -8.99 8.63
CA PRO A 109 9.05 -7.64 9.15
C PRO A 109 9.75 -6.58 8.30
N PHE A 110 11.05 -6.76 8.06
CA PHE A 110 11.86 -5.90 7.19
C PHE A 110 12.63 -6.74 6.17
N TRP A 111 12.72 -6.21 4.95
CA TRP A 111 13.44 -6.83 3.83
C TRP A 111 14.87 -6.29 3.75
N ASP A 112 15.80 -7.13 3.31
CA ASP A 112 17.17 -6.70 3.07
C ASP A 112 17.21 -5.81 1.82
N ILE A 113 17.47 -4.52 2.02
CA ILE A 113 17.54 -3.54 0.94
C ILE A 113 18.72 -3.75 0.00
N ASP A 114 19.75 -4.47 0.43
CA ASP A 114 20.91 -4.79 -0.42
C ASP A 114 20.58 -5.81 -1.51
N GLU A 115 19.57 -6.63 -1.28
CA GLU A 115 19.04 -7.59 -2.26
C GLU A 115 18.08 -6.94 -3.27
N ILE A 116 17.63 -5.70 -3.04
CA ILE A 116 16.64 -5.00 -3.86
C ILE A 116 17.32 -3.91 -4.69
N ALA A 117 17.51 -4.17 -5.98
CA ALA A 117 18.36 -3.35 -6.86
C ALA A 117 17.97 -1.86 -6.98
N TRP A 118 16.67 -1.53 -6.92
CA TRP A 118 16.21 -0.15 -7.08
C TRP A 118 16.42 0.71 -5.82
N THR A 119 16.54 0.14 -4.62
CA THR A 119 16.71 0.88 -3.36
C THR A 119 17.97 1.74 -3.37
N LYS A 120 19.08 1.19 -3.88
CA LYS A 120 20.35 1.92 -4.01
C LYS A 120 20.27 3.07 -5.01
N LYS A 121 19.49 2.91 -6.09
CA LYS A 121 19.25 3.98 -7.07
C LYS A 121 18.42 5.10 -6.45
N LEU A 122 17.37 4.73 -5.71
CA LEU A 122 16.48 5.67 -5.02
C LEU A 122 17.26 6.47 -3.96
N ALA A 123 18.04 5.81 -3.11
CA ALA A 123 18.87 6.45 -2.10
C ALA A 123 19.86 7.48 -2.69
N LYS A 124 20.45 7.17 -3.87
CA LYS A 124 21.32 8.14 -4.58
C LYS A 124 20.57 9.39 -5.05
N SER A 125 19.27 9.30 -5.31
CA SER A 125 18.42 10.41 -5.74
C SER A 125 17.93 11.29 -4.57
N TYR A 126 18.12 10.86 -3.33
CA TYR A 126 17.62 11.52 -2.12
C TYR A 126 17.87 13.03 -2.09
N LYS A 127 19.11 13.49 -2.34
CA LYS A 127 19.46 14.91 -2.22
C LYS A 127 18.65 15.81 -3.19
N HIS A 128 18.37 15.32 -4.39
CA HIS A 128 17.56 16.03 -5.38
C HIS A 128 16.08 16.01 -5.01
N ILE A 129 15.57 14.85 -4.57
CA ILE A 129 14.19 14.69 -4.11
C ILE A 129 13.93 15.59 -2.90
N ARG A 130 14.79 15.53 -1.87
CA ARG A 130 14.65 16.37 -0.69
C ARG A 130 14.69 17.86 -1.01
N LYS A 131 15.65 18.26 -1.86
CA LYS A 131 15.75 19.67 -2.25
C LYS A 131 14.48 20.15 -2.94
N GLU A 132 13.96 19.40 -3.91
CA GLU A 132 12.71 19.73 -4.61
C GLU A 132 11.54 19.78 -3.63
N PHE A 133 11.42 18.76 -2.77
CA PHE A 133 10.37 18.69 -1.75
C PHE A 133 10.37 19.95 -0.86
N LEU A 134 11.50 20.33 -0.31
CA LEU A 134 11.62 21.51 0.55
C LEU A 134 11.38 22.82 -0.20
N ASP A 135 11.81 22.93 -1.46
CA ASP A 135 11.58 24.11 -2.29
C ASP A 135 10.10 24.31 -2.61
N VAL A 136 9.38 23.24 -2.90
CA VAL A 136 7.95 23.28 -3.25
C VAL A 136 7.09 23.50 -1.99
N THR A 137 7.39 22.79 -0.90
CA THR A 137 6.58 22.82 0.33
C THR A 137 6.80 24.08 1.19
N LYS A 138 7.81 24.91 0.91
CA LYS A 138 8.03 26.17 1.66
C LYS A 138 6.88 27.17 1.50
N ASP A 139 6.16 27.12 0.35
CA ASP A 139 4.96 27.92 0.09
C ASP A 139 3.73 27.00 0.07
N MET A 140 3.21 26.72 1.25
CA MET A 140 2.05 25.84 1.42
C MET A 140 0.79 26.38 0.76
N SER A 141 0.61 27.71 0.72
CA SER A 141 -0.58 28.33 0.11
C SER A 141 -0.58 28.09 -1.39
N LYS A 142 0.59 28.28 -2.02
CA LYS A 142 0.79 28.00 -3.44
C LYS A 142 0.63 26.51 -3.74
N LEU A 143 1.22 25.64 -2.93
CA LEU A 143 1.11 24.20 -3.10
C LEU A 143 -0.36 23.72 -3.01
N GLN A 144 -1.14 24.27 -2.07
CA GLN A 144 -2.57 23.94 -1.94
C GLN A 144 -3.40 24.46 -3.12
N GLN A 145 -3.01 25.60 -3.70
CA GLN A 145 -3.69 26.17 -4.86
C GLN A 145 -3.40 25.39 -6.16
N ASP A 146 -2.15 24.99 -6.37
CA ASP A 146 -1.67 24.43 -7.63
C ASP A 146 -1.72 22.90 -7.66
N GLY A 147 -1.78 22.25 -6.47
CA GLY A 147 -1.72 20.80 -6.34
C GLY A 147 -3.09 20.14 -6.23
N ASN A 148 -3.09 18.83 -6.38
CA ASN A 148 -4.28 17.98 -6.28
C ASN A 148 -4.27 17.23 -4.95
N ASN A 149 -5.34 17.36 -4.14
CA ASN A 149 -5.49 16.68 -2.84
C ASN A 149 -4.25 16.79 -1.94
N VAL A 150 -3.72 18.01 -1.80
CA VAL A 150 -2.50 18.28 -1.05
C VAL A 150 -2.71 18.07 0.43
N TRP A 151 -1.88 17.20 1.02
CA TRP A 151 -1.93 16.81 2.43
C TRP A 151 -3.33 16.36 2.86
N ALA A 152 -3.93 15.52 2.03
CA ALA A 152 -5.18 14.86 2.36
C ALA A 152 -4.98 13.90 3.54
N GLY A 153 -5.86 14.00 4.53
CA GLY A 153 -5.94 13.02 5.61
C GLY A 153 -6.57 11.71 5.14
N ALA A 154 -6.48 10.69 5.97
CA ALA A 154 -7.18 9.45 5.74
C ALA A 154 -8.69 9.69 5.75
N LEU A 155 -9.38 9.29 4.68
CA LEU A 155 -10.79 9.64 4.43
C LEU A 155 -11.79 8.56 4.89
N THR A 156 -11.31 7.41 5.35
CA THR A 156 -12.17 6.27 5.71
C THR A 156 -12.04 5.92 7.18
N GLU A 157 -13.12 5.37 7.77
CA GLU A 157 -13.08 4.80 9.13
C GLU A 157 -12.05 3.67 9.27
N GLU A 158 -11.77 2.96 8.17
CA GLU A 158 -10.77 1.90 8.09
C GLU A 158 -9.34 2.43 8.25
N ALA A 159 -9.12 3.68 7.86
CA ALA A 159 -7.88 4.41 8.08
C ALA A 159 -7.79 5.05 9.47
N GLY A 160 -8.67 4.69 10.40
CA GLY A 160 -8.71 5.24 11.77
C GLY A 160 -7.41 5.03 12.55
N GLY A 161 -6.60 4.02 12.19
CA GLY A 161 -5.27 3.80 12.76
C GLY A 161 -4.28 4.93 12.47
N TYR A 162 -4.43 5.62 11.33
CA TYR A 162 -3.54 6.72 10.92
C TYR A 162 -3.79 8.03 11.69
N GLY A 163 -5.02 8.26 12.18
CA GLY A 163 -5.39 9.44 12.95
C GLY A 163 -5.27 10.77 12.20
N GLU A 164 -5.58 11.88 12.89
CA GLU A 164 -5.49 13.25 12.32
C GLU A 164 -4.05 13.76 12.15
N GLY A 165 -3.07 13.02 12.65
CA GLY A 165 -1.65 13.37 12.60
C GLY A 165 -0.96 13.03 11.30
N TRP A 166 -1.61 12.25 10.42
CA TRP A 166 -1.04 11.74 9.18
C TRP A 166 -1.76 12.31 7.95
N SER A 167 -0.99 12.62 6.90
CA SER A 167 -1.54 13.15 5.65
C SER A 167 -0.62 12.83 4.48
N THR A 168 -1.18 12.84 3.26
CA THR A 168 -0.48 12.46 2.03
C THR A 168 -0.61 13.47 0.92
N LEU A 169 0.38 13.43 0.00
CA LEU A 169 0.35 14.08 -1.30
C LEU A 169 0.73 13.04 -2.35
N VAL A 170 -0.24 12.64 -3.16
CA VAL A 170 -0.13 11.52 -4.09
C VAL A 170 0.58 11.94 -5.36
N LEU A 171 1.56 11.13 -5.82
CA LEU A 171 2.20 11.21 -7.14
C LEU A 171 1.73 10.09 -8.07
N LYS A 172 1.39 8.92 -7.51
CA LYS A 172 0.87 7.77 -8.24
C LYS A 172 -0.11 7.01 -7.37
N ASP A 173 -1.28 6.65 -7.90
CA ASP A 173 -2.30 5.86 -7.22
C ASP A 173 -2.72 4.69 -8.08
N ARG A 174 -2.62 3.45 -7.58
CA ARG A 174 -3.00 2.20 -8.26
C ARG A 174 -2.51 2.09 -9.71
N GLY A 175 -1.28 2.50 -9.94
CA GLY A 175 -0.64 2.46 -11.25
C GLY A 175 -0.81 3.74 -12.10
N ILE A 176 -1.69 4.66 -11.74
CA ILE A 176 -1.99 5.90 -12.45
C ILE A 176 -1.20 7.06 -11.84
N TRP A 177 -0.49 7.83 -12.68
CA TRP A 177 0.22 9.01 -12.24
C TRP A 177 -0.72 10.22 -12.09
N ASP A 178 -0.57 10.96 -10.98
CA ASP A 178 -1.21 12.27 -10.82
C ASP A 178 -0.40 13.33 -11.58
N GLU A 179 -0.86 13.70 -12.76
CA GLU A 179 -0.13 14.64 -13.64
C GLU A 179 0.09 16.00 -12.97
N VAL A 180 -0.90 16.50 -12.22
CA VAL A 180 -0.82 17.79 -11.53
C VAL A 180 0.31 17.78 -10.50
N ASN A 181 0.31 16.82 -9.62
CA ASN A 181 1.33 16.70 -8.58
C ASN A 181 2.70 16.33 -9.15
N CYS A 182 2.77 15.48 -10.18
CA CYS A 182 4.02 15.18 -10.86
C CYS A 182 4.65 16.43 -11.50
N ASN A 183 3.84 17.36 -12.02
CA ASN A 183 4.33 18.64 -12.55
C ASN A 183 4.83 19.60 -11.45
N LEU A 184 4.35 19.47 -10.23
CA LEU A 184 4.90 20.19 -9.06
C LEU A 184 6.21 19.57 -8.54
N PHE A 185 6.36 18.24 -8.67
CA PHE A 185 7.54 17.49 -8.23
C PHE A 185 8.21 16.72 -9.38
N PRO A 186 8.59 17.40 -10.51
CA PRO A 186 9.04 16.70 -11.71
C PRO A 186 10.33 15.91 -11.52
N LYS A 187 11.25 16.38 -10.69
CA LYS A 187 12.52 15.67 -10.42
C LYS A 187 12.29 14.42 -9.58
N THR A 188 11.38 14.51 -8.62
CA THR A 188 10.99 13.35 -7.79
C THR A 188 10.29 12.31 -8.65
N ALA A 189 9.27 12.70 -9.41
CA ALA A 189 8.54 11.81 -10.29
C ALA A 189 9.47 11.12 -11.31
N GLN A 190 10.36 11.88 -11.95
CA GLN A 190 11.36 11.34 -12.89
C GLN A 190 12.36 10.40 -12.21
N ALA A 191 12.82 10.72 -10.98
CA ALA A 191 13.73 9.84 -10.23
C ALA A 191 13.08 8.52 -9.90
N VAL A 192 11.83 8.54 -9.44
CA VAL A 192 11.02 7.33 -9.14
C VAL A 192 10.86 6.48 -10.39
N TYR A 193 10.44 7.09 -11.51
CA TYR A 193 10.28 6.41 -12.80
C TYR A 193 11.59 5.75 -13.26
N ASN A 194 12.71 6.47 -13.22
CA ASN A 194 14.02 5.98 -13.66
C ASN A 194 14.58 4.88 -12.75
N CYS A 195 14.18 4.81 -11.48
CA CYS A 195 14.60 3.74 -10.59
C CYS A 195 13.99 2.40 -10.98
N GLY A 196 12.88 2.38 -11.71
CA GLY A 196 12.17 1.15 -12.07
C GLY A 196 11.54 0.46 -10.87
N ILE A 197 11.02 1.25 -9.91
CA ILE A 197 10.36 0.71 -8.71
C ILE A 197 9.05 0.05 -9.13
N PRO A 198 8.76 -1.21 -8.74
CA PRO A 198 7.52 -1.89 -9.06
C PRO A 198 6.34 -1.37 -8.20
N ALA A 199 6.21 -0.02 -8.15
CA ALA A 199 5.26 0.64 -7.29
C ALA A 199 3.88 0.77 -7.94
N THR A 200 2.85 0.38 -7.20
CA THR A 200 1.46 0.67 -7.49
C THR A 200 1.07 2.07 -7.04
N GLU A 201 1.64 2.51 -5.91
CA GLU A 201 1.37 3.81 -5.33
C GLU A 201 2.68 4.51 -4.94
N VAL A 202 2.70 5.83 -5.08
CA VAL A 202 3.80 6.71 -4.68
C VAL A 202 3.22 8.00 -4.12
N PHE A 203 3.60 8.35 -2.90
CA PHE A 203 3.14 9.59 -2.29
C PHE A 203 4.09 10.09 -1.20
N PHE A 204 4.17 11.40 -1.05
CA PHE A 204 4.75 11.97 0.15
C PHE A 204 3.78 11.77 1.31
N ALA A 205 4.32 11.38 2.47
CA ALA A 205 3.55 11.26 3.70
C ALA A 205 4.17 12.14 4.79
N ALA A 206 3.29 12.88 5.43
CA ALA A 206 3.62 13.77 6.54
C ALA A 206 3.02 13.25 7.84
N MET A 207 3.79 13.33 8.92
CA MET A 207 3.33 12.99 10.26
C MET A 207 3.62 14.15 11.21
N LYS A 208 2.56 14.64 11.90
CA LYS A 208 2.64 15.77 12.81
C LYS A 208 3.56 15.49 14.00
N PRO A 209 4.10 16.54 14.66
CA PRO A 209 4.84 16.39 15.90
C PRO A 209 3.98 15.76 17.00
N SER A 210 4.61 14.97 17.85
CA SER A 210 3.98 14.35 19.03
C SER A 210 2.72 13.54 18.69
N THR A 211 2.76 12.79 17.57
CA THR A 211 1.66 11.91 17.11
C THR A 211 2.14 10.51 16.87
N ASP A 212 1.19 9.58 16.88
CA ASP A 212 1.41 8.18 16.56
C ASP A 212 0.36 7.65 15.57
N ILE A 213 0.75 6.65 14.81
CA ILE A 213 -0.13 5.76 14.07
C ILE A 213 -0.30 4.51 14.92
N LYS A 214 -1.54 4.19 15.26
CA LYS A 214 -1.84 3.08 16.16
C LYS A 214 -1.53 1.73 15.52
N LEU A 215 -1.31 0.73 16.36
CA LEU A 215 -1.07 -0.65 15.93
C LEU A 215 -2.20 -1.13 15.03
N HIS A 216 -1.88 -1.52 13.79
CA HIS A 216 -2.82 -1.98 12.78
C HIS A 216 -2.12 -2.86 11.75
N SER A 217 -2.87 -3.41 10.79
CA SER A 217 -2.40 -4.04 9.57
C SER A 217 -3.04 -3.34 8.38
N ASP A 218 -2.36 -3.34 7.21
CA ASP A 218 -2.93 -2.84 5.94
C ASP A 218 -3.81 -3.88 5.22
N PHE A 219 -4.07 -5.02 5.85
CA PHE A 219 -4.98 -6.08 5.42
C PHE A 219 -4.69 -6.72 4.05
N THR A 220 -3.48 -6.52 3.49
CA THR A 220 -3.09 -7.01 2.17
C THR A 220 -1.66 -7.55 2.22
N ASN A 221 -1.44 -8.82 1.87
CA ASN A 221 -0.10 -9.43 1.93
C ASN A 221 0.67 -9.42 0.61
N PHE A 222 0.05 -9.05 -0.50
CA PHE A 222 0.69 -9.03 -1.82
C PHE A 222 1.29 -7.67 -2.21
N VAL A 223 1.26 -6.71 -1.29
CA VAL A 223 1.88 -5.40 -1.42
C VAL A 223 2.78 -5.14 -0.21
N LEU A 224 4.05 -4.87 -0.46
CA LEU A 224 4.96 -4.38 0.57
C LEU A 224 4.98 -2.84 0.57
N THR A 225 5.42 -2.28 1.69
CA THR A 225 5.62 -0.84 1.82
C THR A 225 7.11 -0.51 1.83
N SER A 226 7.48 0.57 1.16
CA SER A 226 8.84 1.11 1.21
C SER A 226 8.82 2.60 1.50
N HIS A 227 9.72 3.05 2.36
CA HIS A 227 9.91 4.45 2.68
C HIS A 227 11.31 4.92 2.32
N LEU A 228 11.41 6.07 1.64
CA LEU A 228 12.61 6.91 1.61
C LEU A 228 12.40 8.04 2.62
N ALA A 229 13.25 8.14 3.63
CA ALA A 229 13.21 9.20 4.62
C ALA A 229 13.64 10.54 3.99
N ILE A 230 12.74 11.53 3.93
CA ILE A 230 12.96 12.80 3.24
C ILE A 230 13.45 13.90 4.18
N ASP A 231 12.68 14.14 5.24
CA ASP A 231 13.02 15.16 6.24
C ASP A 231 12.56 14.69 7.61
N ILE A 232 13.51 14.11 8.34
CA ILE A 232 13.28 13.49 9.65
C ILE A 232 13.79 14.46 10.72
N PRO A 233 12.93 14.91 11.65
CA PRO A 233 13.35 15.73 12.76
C PRO A 233 14.45 15.07 13.58
N GLU A 234 15.43 15.86 14.02
CA GLU A 234 16.51 15.40 14.89
C GLU A 234 17.09 14.05 14.41
N ASN A 235 17.44 14.00 13.14
CA ASN A 235 17.85 12.80 12.42
C ASN A 235 18.81 11.89 13.21
N GLY A 236 18.41 10.63 13.41
CA GLY A 236 19.22 9.61 14.10
C GLY A 236 19.15 9.63 15.63
N ASN A 237 18.27 10.41 16.25
CA ASN A 237 18.10 10.44 17.71
C ASN A 237 16.96 9.55 18.24
N ASN A 238 16.42 8.69 17.38
CA ASN A 238 15.40 7.69 17.71
C ASN A 238 14.01 8.24 18.12
N LYS A 239 13.68 9.49 17.76
CA LYS A 239 12.36 10.07 18.03
C LYS A 239 11.30 9.71 16.98
N CYS A 240 11.73 9.33 15.78
CA CYS A 240 10.81 8.89 14.70
C CYS A 240 11.04 7.41 14.42
N ARG A 241 10.10 6.55 14.80
CA ARG A 241 10.24 5.09 14.76
C ARG A 241 9.06 4.43 14.06
N LEU A 242 9.35 3.29 13.43
CA LEU A 242 8.40 2.36 12.84
C LEU A 242 8.64 0.99 13.48
N THR A 243 7.57 0.35 13.94
CA THR A 243 7.62 -1.01 14.46
C THR A 243 6.80 -1.92 13.54
N ILE A 244 7.38 -3.05 13.12
CA ILE A 244 6.70 -4.10 12.36
C ILE A 244 6.81 -5.39 13.16
N GLY A 245 5.69 -5.95 13.59
CA GLY A 245 5.72 -7.04 14.55
C GLY A 245 6.44 -6.59 15.83
N ASP A 246 7.54 -7.27 16.16
CA ASP A 246 8.36 -6.96 17.34
C ASP A 246 9.67 -6.22 16.99
N GLU A 247 9.89 -5.89 15.71
CA GLU A 247 11.11 -5.20 15.25
C GLU A 247 10.87 -3.71 15.05
N THR A 248 11.64 -2.87 15.77
CA THR A 248 11.57 -1.40 15.67
C THR A 248 12.78 -0.84 14.94
N ARG A 249 12.54 0.05 13.96
CA ARG A 249 13.58 0.83 13.27
C ARG A 249 13.26 2.31 13.31
N GLN A 250 14.30 3.15 13.32
CA GLN A 250 14.15 4.61 13.17
C GLN A 250 14.32 5.01 11.71
N TRP A 251 13.64 6.09 11.30
CA TRP A 251 13.94 6.72 10.01
C TRP A 251 15.21 7.55 10.11
N ILE A 252 16.07 7.41 9.09
CA ILE A 252 17.29 8.20 8.94
C ILE A 252 17.27 8.84 7.54
N ASN A 253 17.50 10.15 7.48
CA ASN A 253 17.44 10.92 6.24
C ASN A 253 18.26 10.31 5.12
N GLY A 254 17.61 10.03 3.98
CA GLY A 254 18.20 9.44 2.78
C GLY A 254 18.27 7.91 2.78
N GLU A 255 17.93 7.26 3.89
CA GLU A 255 17.84 5.81 3.95
C GLU A 255 16.48 5.30 3.43
N VAL A 256 16.54 4.10 2.83
CA VAL A 256 15.36 3.38 2.35
C VAL A 256 15.08 2.22 3.30
N MET A 257 13.82 2.00 3.61
CA MET A 257 13.33 0.78 4.26
C MET A 257 12.30 0.11 3.38
N VAL A 258 12.27 -1.23 3.40
CA VAL A 258 11.22 -2.06 2.78
C VAL A 258 10.71 -3.02 3.85
N PHE A 259 9.41 -3.08 4.02
CA PHE A 259 8.79 -3.83 5.11
C PHE A 259 7.39 -4.31 4.75
N ASP A 260 6.88 -5.27 5.52
CA ASP A 260 5.60 -5.93 5.30
C ASP A 260 4.52 -5.36 6.22
N THR A 261 3.63 -4.55 5.66
CA THR A 261 2.50 -3.95 6.38
C THR A 261 1.27 -4.86 6.51
N SER A 262 1.33 -6.09 6.03
CA SER A 262 0.37 -7.12 6.40
C SER A 262 0.58 -7.63 7.82
N LEU A 263 1.79 -7.46 8.38
CA LEU A 263 2.07 -7.65 9.80
C LEU A 263 1.53 -6.47 10.61
N MET A 264 1.19 -6.74 11.87
CA MET A 264 0.81 -5.69 12.81
C MET A 264 1.96 -4.69 12.95
N HIS A 265 1.66 -3.40 12.79
CA HIS A 265 2.67 -2.35 12.78
C HIS A 265 2.13 -1.03 13.35
N ASP A 266 3.04 -0.22 13.84
CA ASP A 266 2.78 1.13 14.35
C ASP A 266 3.92 2.09 13.98
N ALA A 267 3.65 3.38 14.11
CA ALA A 267 4.65 4.42 13.87
C ALA A 267 4.48 5.57 14.85
N ILE A 268 5.59 6.24 15.18
CA ILE A 268 5.58 7.36 16.13
C ILE A 268 6.50 8.50 15.66
N ASN A 269 6.05 9.73 15.87
CA ASN A 269 6.87 10.95 15.80
C ASN A 269 6.85 11.66 17.15
N GLU A 270 7.86 11.44 17.98
CA GLU A 270 8.04 12.08 19.29
C GLU A 270 8.81 13.41 19.20
N ALA A 271 9.15 13.86 17.99
CA ALA A 271 9.84 15.14 17.80
C ALA A 271 8.87 16.33 17.82
N ASP A 272 9.43 17.55 17.88
CA ASP A 272 8.69 18.80 17.95
C ASP A 272 8.32 19.36 16.56
N SER A 273 8.66 18.66 15.48
CA SER A 273 8.41 19.08 14.12
C SER A 273 7.90 17.93 13.23
N MET A 274 7.42 18.30 12.04
CA MET A 274 6.85 17.35 11.05
C MET A 274 7.91 16.35 10.59
N ARG A 275 7.52 15.08 10.43
CA ARG A 275 8.28 14.04 9.76
C ARG A 275 7.76 13.84 8.34
N TYR A 276 8.65 13.85 7.35
CA TYR A 276 8.32 13.63 5.95
C TYR A 276 9.06 12.45 5.35
N ILE A 277 8.32 11.60 4.64
CA ILE A 277 8.85 10.46 3.87
C ILE A 277 8.27 10.48 2.47
N LEU A 278 8.96 9.82 1.53
CA LEU A 278 8.38 9.38 0.26
C LEU A 278 8.07 7.89 0.39
N MET A 279 6.80 7.55 0.29
CA MET A 279 6.28 6.20 0.50
C MET A 279 5.91 5.55 -0.82
N PHE A 280 6.14 4.26 -0.90
CA PHE A 280 5.83 3.41 -2.05
C PHE A 280 5.05 2.18 -1.57
N ARG A 281 3.97 1.86 -2.27
CA ARG A 281 3.35 0.55 -2.20
C ARG A 281 3.85 -0.25 -3.40
N ILE A 282 4.53 -1.35 -3.14
CA ILE A 282 5.21 -2.14 -4.18
C ILE A 282 4.68 -3.56 -4.23
N TRP A 283 4.68 -4.16 -5.43
CA TRP A 283 4.34 -5.57 -5.55
C TRP A 283 5.28 -6.44 -4.74
N HIS A 284 4.73 -7.46 -4.09
CA HIS A 284 5.50 -8.46 -3.36
C HIS A 284 6.44 -9.21 -4.33
N PRO A 285 7.74 -9.41 -4.00
CA PRO A 285 8.71 -10.01 -4.92
C PRO A 285 8.43 -11.47 -5.29
N ASP A 286 7.66 -12.20 -4.49
CA ASP A 286 7.27 -13.59 -4.77
C ASP A 286 6.06 -13.71 -5.72
N LEU A 287 5.49 -12.60 -6.16
CA LEU A 287 4.49 -12.61 -7.21
C LEU A 287 5.15 -12.79 -8.57
N THR A 288 4.57 -13.61 -9.41
CA THR A 288 4.96 -13.71 -10.82
C THR A 288 4.50 -12.46 -11.58
N GLU A 289 5.11 -12.20 -12.73
CA GLU A 289 4.68 -11.10 -13.61
C GLU A 289 3.20 -11.22 -14.01
N VAL A 290 2.72 -12.46 -14.22
CA VAL A 290 1.31 -12.72 -14.53
C VAL A 290 0.41 -12.34 -13.38
N GLU A 291 0.80 -12.67 -12.15
CA GLU A 291 0.03 -12.32 -10.95
C GLU A 291 0.02 -10.81 -10.69
N ASN A 292 1.16 -10.14 -10.88
CA ASN A 292 1.22 -8.68 -10.82
C ASN A 292 0.26 -8.02 -11.82
N ASN A 293 0.25 -8.51 -13.06
CA ASN A 293 -0.63 -7.99 -14.11
C ASN A 293 -2.10 -8.30 -13.82
N ALA A 294 -2.40 -9.46 -13.24
CA ALA A 294 -3.77 -9.84 -12.87
C ALA A 294 -4.29 -8.99 -11.69
N LEU A 295 -3.48 -8.75 -10.66
CA LEU A 295 -3.80 -7.85 -9.55
C LEU A 295 -3.97 -6.40 -10.06
N GLN A 296 -3.09 -5.95 -10.95
CA GLN A 296 -3.22 -4.62 -11.56
C GLN A 296 -4.51 -4.51 -12.38
N TYR A 297 -4.92 -5.55 -13.11
CA TYR A 297 -6.18 -5.57 -13.83
C TYR A 297 -7.39 -5.42 -12.91
N ILE A 298 -7.35 -5.98 -11.70
CA ILE A 298 -8.38 -5.76 -10.69
C ILE A 298 -8.46 -4.26 -10.33
N TYR A 299 -7.32 -3.62 -10.03
CA TYR A 299 -7.27 -2.17 -9.76
C TYR A 299 -7.82 -1.35 -10.91
N ASP A 300 -7.54 -1.75 -12.16
CA ASP A 300 -8.07 -1.07 -13.34
C ASP A 300 -9.57 -1.16 -13.43
N CYS A 301 -10.13 -2.36 -13.24
CA CYS A 301 -11.58 -2.57 -13.26
C CYS A 301 -12.31 -1.78 -12.16
N LEU A 302 -11.66 -1.61 -10.99
CA LEU A 302 -12.19 -0.78 -9.92
C LEU A 302 -12.14 0.72 -10.24
N SER A 303 -11.13 1.15 -10.99
CA SER A 303 -10.94 2.55 -11.37
C SER A 303 -11.71 2.93 -12.63
N VAL A 304 -11.86 2.01 -13.58
CA VAL A 304 -12.53 2.16 -14.87
C VAL A 304 -13.43 0.94 -15.11
N PRO A 305 -14.63 0.92 -14.50
CA PRO A 305 -15.56 -0.23 -14.63
C PRO A 305 -15.97 -0.56 -16.08
N GLU A 306 -15.82 0.38 -17.01
CA GLU A 306 -16.07 0.21 -18.44
C GLU A 306 -15.19 -0.86 -19.08
N LEU A 307 -14.09 -1.24 -18.45
CA LEU A 307 -13.28 -2.41 -18.83
C LEU A 307 -14.06 -3.72 -18.80
N LEU A 308 -15.19 -3.75 -18.06
CA LEU A 308 -16.07 -4.90 -17.92
C LEU A 308 -17.39 -4.77 -18.73
N ASP A 309 -17.51 -3.76 -19.59
CA ASP A 309 -18.69 -3.54 -20.41
C ASP A 309 -18.87 -4.69 -21.43
N ASP A 310 -20.11 -5.06 -21.72
CA ASP A 310 -20.43 -6.12 -22.70
C ASP A 310 -20.16 -5.64 -24.13
N ASN A 311 -20.14 -4.33 -24.39
CA ASN A 311 -19.80 -3.72 -25.67
C ASN A 311 -18.29 -3.64 -25.86
N GLU A 312 -17.77 -4.32 -26.90
CA GLU A 312 -16.34 -4.36 -27.24
C GLU A 312 -15.74 -2.95 -27.51
N GLN A 313 -16.49 -2.06 -28.13
CA GLN A 313 -16.00 -0.70 -28.43
C GLN A 313 -15.79 0.10 -27.14
N VAL A 314 -16.69 -0.07 -26.15
CA VAL A 314 -16.55 0.57 -24.83
C VAL A 314 -15.34 0.02 -24.11
N ARG A 315 -15.16 -1.30 -24.08
CA ARG A 315 -13.96 -1.93 -23.46
C ARG A 315 -12.67 -1.45 -24.09
N THR A 316 -12.59 -1.43 -25.42
CA THR A 316 -11.39 -0.96 -26.14
C THR A 316 -11.06 0.50 -25.83
N ALA A 317 -12.07 1.37 -25.73
CA ALA A 317 -11.88 2.75 -25.33
C ALA A 317 -11.36 2.85 -23.88
N ALA A 318 -11.90 2.05 -22.97
CA ALA A 318 -11.47 1.99 -21.58
C ALA A 318 -10.03 1.48 -21.44
N GLU A 319 -9.63 0.45 -22.20
CA GLU A 319 -8.24 -0.05 -22.25
C GLU A 319 -7.28 1.03 -22.73
N SER A 320 -7.60 1.76 -23.79
CA SER A 320 -6.79 2.88 -24.29
C SER A 320 -6.68 4.02 -23.27
N GLN A 321 -7.77 4.29 -22.54
CA GLN A 321 -7.76 5.30 -21.47
C GLN A 321 -6.82 4.90 -20.33
N ILE A 322 -6.90 3.68 -19.83
CA ILE A 322 -6.02 3.17 -18.76
C ILE A 322 -4.57 3.20 -19.19
N GLU A 323 -4.26 2.76 -20.40
CA GLU A 323 -2.90 2.82 -20.94
C GLU A 323 -2.37 4.26 -20.96
N THR A 324 -3.19 5.22 -21.38
CA THR A 324 -2.83 6.64 -21.38
C THR A 324 -2.56 7.17 -19.98
N LEU A 325 -3.42 6.83 -19.00
CA LEU A 325 -3.30 7.29 -17.61
C LEU A 325 -2.08 6.68 -16.88
N ARG A 326 -1.61 5.53 -17.30
CA ARG A 326 -0.41 4.87 -16.76
C ARG A 326 0.89 5.41 -17.31
N ASN A 327 0.84 6.05 -18.48
CA ASN A 327 2.02 6.64 -19.04
C ASN A 327 2.56 7.73 -18.09
N PHE A 328 3.88 7.71 -17.91
CA PHE A 328 4.55 8.74 -17.14
C PHE A 328 4.29 10.11 -17.78
N PRO A 329 3.90 11.15 -17.00
CA PRO A 329 3.70 12.51 -17.52
C PRO A 329 5.00 13.03 -18.15
N LYS A 330 4.88 13.63 -19.34
CA LYS A 330 6.02 14.17 -20.10
C LYS A 330 6.35 15.61 -19.72
#